data_caffa1da1333a1ab8a5f3e8b579382f7
#
_entry.id   caffa1da1333a1ab8a5f3e8b579382f7
#
_cell.length_a   1.000
_cell.length_b   1.000
_cell.length_c   1.000
_cell.angle_alpha   90.00
_cell.angle_beta   90.00
_cell.angle_gamma   90.00
#
_symmetry.space_group_name_H-M   'P 1'
#
loop_
_entity.id
_entity.type
_entity.pdbx_description
1 polymer ?
#
loop_
_entity_poly.entity_id
_entity_poly.type
_entity_poly.pdbx_seq_one_letter_code
_entity_poly.pdbx_strand_id
1 'polypeptide(L)'
;MTPDPSLGGANYPDANRWWVSDKQRNHYAGANFSQRIKRAVLTAEWNYIQSRGDTGYRYNSPAALSVPADATAAMAGAFPIMRWRINTLTVGVHFPINDRLSLRLFDTWQKGNLFDWHYSGFDNGQVIGRMVYTDGGPESYSVNMIGLMMEMKL
;
A
#
# COMPACT_ATOMS: atom_id res chain seq x y z
N MET A 1 -18.69 11.19 -20.47
CA MET A 1 -19.60 11.55 -19.37
C MET A 1 -20.48 12.66 -19.88
N THR A 2 -21.76 12.42 -20.07
CA THR A 2 -22.74 13.46 -20.36
C THR A 2 -23.00 14.28 -19.10
N PRO A 3 -22.96 15.61 -19.18
CA PRO A 3 -23.27 16.45 -18.05
C PRO A 3 -24.68 16.16 -17.54
N ASP A 4 -24.86 16.08 -16.24
CA ASP A 4 -26.17 15.92 -15.61
C ASP A 4 -26.98 17.21 -15.84
N PRO A 5 -28.09 17.17 -16.62
CA PRO A 5 -28.87 18.35 -16.90
C PRO A 5 -29.61 18.94 -15.69
N SER A 6 -29.68 18.17 -14.56
CA SER A 6 -30.27 18.65 -13.31
C SER A 6 -29.40 19.66 -12.59
N LEU A 7 -28.14 19.79 -12.93
CA LEU A 7 -27.19 20.75 -12.39
C LEU A 7 -27.19 22.10 -13.16
N GLY A 8 -28.29 22.42 -13.82
CA GLY A 8 -28.52 23.76 -14.36
C GLY A 8 -27.81 24.08 -15.67
N GLY A 9 -27.48 23.10 -16.49
CA GLY A 9 -27.03 23.32 -17.89
C GLY A 9 -25.85 24.29 -18.05
N ALA A 10 -25.27 24.75 -16.99
CA ALA A 10 -24.07 25.54 -17.05
C ALA A 10 -22.96 24.63 -17.56
N ASN A 11 -22.48 24.87 -18.75
CA ASN A 11 -21.16 24.42 -19.15
C ASN A 11 -20.25 24.67 -17.97
N TYR A 12 -19.81 23.61 -17.30
CA TYR A 12 -18.77 23.75 -16.30
C TYR A 12 -17.57 24.36 -17.03
N PRO A 13 -17.31 25.65 -16.84
CA PRO A 13 -16.26 26.29 -17.58
C PRO A 13 -14.95 25.60 -17.24
N ASP A 14 -14.01 25.66 -18.15
CA ASP A 14 -12.63 25.19 -17.95
C ASP A 14 -11.98 25.64 -16.63
N ALA A 15 -12.59 26.59 -15.95
CA ALA A 15 -12.26 27.10 -14.64
C ALA A 15 -12.45 26.08 -13.49
N ASN A 16 -13.29 25.04 -13.65
CA ASN A 16 -13.49 23.97 -12.66
C ASN A 16 -12.46 22.84 -12.80
N ARG A 17 -11.27 23.13 -13.24
CA ARG A 17 -10.19 22.15 -13.35
C ARG A 17 -9.56 21.92 -12.00
N TRP A 18 -9.30 20.68 -11.73
CA TRP A 18 -8.50 20.28 -10.59
C TRP A 18 -7.31 19.46 -11.07
N TRP A 19 -6.21 19.54 -10.34
CA TRP A 19 -4.99 18.79 -10.62
C TRP A 19 -4.56 18.09 -9.35
N VAL A 20 -4.08 16.90 -9.52
CA VAL A 20 -3.41 16.14 -8.49
C VAL A 20 -2.00 15.85 -8.98
N SER A 21 -1.03 16.06 -8.12
CA SER A 21 0.34 15.65 -8.31
C SER A 21 0.67 14.60 -7.27
N ASP A 22 0.87 13.38 -7.71
CA ASP A 22 1.28 12.27 -6.86
C ASP A 22 2.74 11.93 -7.13
N LYS A 23 3.54 11.85 -6.05
CA LYS A 23 4.95 11.49 -6.10
C LYS A 23 5.19 10.36 -5.13
N GLN A 24 5.59 9.22 -5.63
CA GLN A 24 5.93 8.06 -4.83
C GLN A 24 7.43 7.78 -4.90
N ARG A 25 8.02 7.55 -3.72
CA ARG A 25 9.41 7.13 -3.59
C ARG A 25 9.45 5.77 -2.91
N ASN A 26 10.11 4.84 -3.56
CA ASN A 26 10.26 3.47 -3.08
C ASN A 26 11.74 3.18 -2.82
N HIS A 27 12.03 2.63 -1.66
CA HIS A 27 13.34 2.14 -1.26
C HIS A 27 13.26 0.64 -1.02
N TYR A 28 14.20 -0.07 -1.59
CA TYR A 28 14.31 -1.52 -1.46
C TYR A 28 15.69 -1.86 -0.94
N ALA A 29 15.76 -2.75 0.03
CA ALA A 29 16.99 -3.35 0.49
C ALA A 29 16.73 -4.84 0.71
N GLY A 30 17.74 -5.67 0.42
CA GLY A 30 17.63 -7.11 0.63
C GLY A 30 18.99 -7.74 0.80
N ALA A 31 19.00 -8.84 1.51
CA ALA A 31 20.17 -9.70 1.68
C ALA A 31 19.72 -11.15 1.61
N ASN A 32 20.52 -11.98 0.99
CA ASN A 32 20.31 -13.41 0.98
C ASN A 32 21.57 -14.16 1.44
N PHE A 33 21.36 -15.29 2.07
CA PHE A 33 22.40 -16.19 2.52
C PHE A 33 22.02 -17.60 2.10
N SER A 34 22.98 -18.36 1.62
CA SER A 34 22.81 -19.77 1.30
C SER A 34 24.04 -20.56 1.71
N GLN A 35 23.86 -21.60 2.49
CA GLN A 35 24.93 -22.45 2.96
C GLN A 35 24.57 -23.92 2.75
N ARG A 36 25.45 -24.66 2.10
CA ARG A 36 25.33 -26.12 2.00
C ARG A 36 25.95 -26.76 3.24
N ILE A 37 25.17 -27.60 3.91
CA ILE A 37 25.58 -28.41 5.05
C ILE A 37 25.31 -29.87 4.71
N LYS A 38 26.37 -30.62 4.36
CA LYS A 38 26.24 -31.97 3.84
C LYS A 38 25.30 -32.05 2.62
N ARG A 39 24.13 -32.69 2.76
CA ARG A 39 23.13 -32.82 1.70
C ARG A 39 22.10 -31.67 1.74
N ALA A 40 21.96 -31.00 2.86
CA ALA A 40 21.01 -29.92 3.03
C ALA A 40 21.55 -28.58 2.53
N VAL A 41 20.67 -27.71 2.07
CA VAL A 41 20.95 -26.31 1.79
C VAL A 41 20.09 -25.46 2.71
N LEU A 42 20.75 -24.71 3.58
CA LEU A 42 20.11 -23.70 4.41
C LEU A 42 20.07 -22.38 3.62
N THR A 43 18.92 -21.71 3.63
CA THR A 43 18.72 -20.40 3.01
C THR A 43 18.13 -19.43 4.01
N ALA A 44 18.56 -18.19 3.95
CA ALA A 44 17.93 -17.08 4.67
C ALA A 44 17.85 -15.88 3.71
N GLU A 45 16.70 -15.28 3.62
CA GLU A 45 16.43 -14.13 2.77
C GLU A 45 15.74 -13.06 3.60
N TRP A 46 16.30 -11.86 3.57
CA TRP A 46 15.71 -10.70 4.19
C TRP A 46 15.42 -9.64 3.14
N ASN A 47 14.20 -9.11 3.17
CA ASN A 47 13.75 -8.04 2.28
C ASN A 47 13.12 -6.92 3.09
N TYR A 48 13.49 -5.71 2.76
CA TYR A 48 12.93 -4.48 3.29
C TYR A 48 12.41 -3.61 2.17
N ILE A 49 11.18 -3.17 2.30
CA ILE A 49 10.53 -2.25 1.37
C ILE A 49 9.99 -1.07 2.16
N GLN A 50 10.29 0.12 1.71
CA GLN A 50 9.71 1.36 2.23
C GLN A 50 9.16 2.18 1.06
N SER A 51 7.92 2.62 1.18
CA SER A 51 7.29 3.55 0.27
C SER A 51 6.86 4.81 1.00
N ARG A 52 6.95 5.93 0.31
CA ARG A 52 6.44 7.23 0.75
C ARG A 52 5.76 7.90 -0.43
N GLY A 53 4.49 8.25 -0.25
CA GLY A 53 3.66 8.98 -1.21
C GLY A 53 3.40 10.40 -0.74
N ASP A 54 3.71 11.38 -1.58
CA ASP A 54 3.41 12.80 -1.37
C ASP A 54 2.38 13.21 -2.44
N THR A 55 1.16 13.55 -2.04
CA THR A 55 0.08 13.93 -2.95
C THR A 55 -0.32 15.38 -2.72
N GLY A 56 -0.07 16.21 -3.71
CA GLY A 56 -0.53 17.59 -3.74
C GLY A 56 -1.76 17.76 -4.62
N TYR A 57 -2.61 18.69 -4.30
CA TYR A 57 -3.78 19.02 -5.10
C TYR A 57 -3.89 20.51 -5.36
N ARG A 58 -4.55 20.84 -6.45
CA ARG A 58 -4.92 22.20 -6.80
C ARG A 58 -6.29 22.18 -7.47
N TYR A 59 -7.16 23.08 -7.06
CA TYR A 59 -8.48 23.25 -7.61
C TYR A 59 -8.66 24.73 -8.00
N ASN A 60 -9.19 24.97 -9.20
CA ASN A 60 -9.63 26.31 -9.64
C ASN A 60 -11.15 26.39 -9.51
N SER A 61 -11.62 27.27 -8.67
CA SER A 61 -13.05 27.64 -8.67
C SER A 61 -13.32 28.78 -9.65
N PRO A 62 -14.44 28.73 -10.39
CA PRO A 62 -14.84 29.89 -11.19
C PRO A 62 -15.10 31.08 -10.30
N ALA A 63 -14.69 32.26 -10.76
CA ALA A 63 -14.89 33.54 -10.06
C ALA A 63 -16.36 33.86 -9.77
N ALA A 64 -17.29 33.16 -10.43
CA ALA A 64 -18.74 33.34 -10.25
C ALA A 64 -19.30 32.67 -8.97
N LEU A 65 -18.56 31.72 -8.37
CA LEU A 65 -18.93 31.22 -7.06
C LEU A 65 -18.31 32.15 -6.02
N SER A 66 -19.13 32.89 -5.31
CA SER A 66 -18.70 33.62 -4.13
C SER A 66 -18.28 32.64 -3.04
N VAL A 67 -17.05 32.17 -3.16
CA VAL A 67 -16.46 31.24 -2.21
C VAL A 67 -15.97 32.06 -1.03
N PRO A 68 -16.34 31.73 0.21
CA PRO A 68 -15.79 32.37 1.40
C PRO A 68 -14.25 32.38 1.35
N ALA A 69 -13.63 33.40 1.91
CA ALA A 69 -12.18 33.60 1.86
C ALA A 69 -11.37 32.41 2.46
N ASP A 70 -11.94 31.78 3.47
CA ASP A 70 -11.40 30.56 4.09
C ASP A 70 -11.44 29.34 3.16
N ALA A 71 -12.44 29.22 2.27
CA ALA A 71 -12.49 28.18 1.28
C ALA A 71 -11.48 28.39 0.14
N THR A 72 -11.08 29.64 -0.14
CA THR A 72 -10.03 29.93 -1.13
C THR A 72 -8.67 29.39 -0.67
N ALA A 73 -8.40 29.40 0.62
CA ALA A 73 -7.18 28.84 1.19
C ALA A 73 -7.11 27.31 1.05
N ALA A 74 -8.26 26.64 0.92
CA ALA A 74 -8.34 25.19 0.74
C ALA A 74 -8.20 24.74 -0.72
N MET A 75 -8.09 25.64 -1.68
CA MET A 75 -8.05 25.32 -3.12
C MET A 75 -6.72 24.75 -3.57
N ALA A 76 -5.69 24.83 -2.79
CA ALA A 76 -4.41 24.19 -3.07
C ALA A 76 -3.79 23.72 -1.76
N GLY A 77 -3.20 22.53 -1.79
CA GLY A 77 -2.59 21.96 -0.60
C GLY A 77 -1.93 20.63 -0.90
N ALA A 78 -1.55 19.97 0.17
CA ALA A 78 -1.02 18.63 0.13
C ALA A 78 -1.79 17.75 1.13
N PHE A 79 -2.07 16.53 0.74
CA PHE A 79 -2.56 15.53 1.66
C PHE A 79 -1.45 15.07 2.61
N PRO A 80 -1.77 14.57 3.79
CA PRO A 80 -0.77 13.95 4.66
C PRO A 80 -0.02 12.84 3.93
N ILE A 81 1.23 12.63 4.30
CA ILE A 81 2.11 11.70 3.61
C ILE A 81 1.67 10.28 3.91
N MET A 82 1.43 9.50 2.86
CA MET A 82 1.25 8.05 2.96
C MET A 82 2.61 7.37 3.13
N ARG A 83 2.68 6.39 4.02
CA ARG A 83 3.91 5.62 4.26
C ARG A 83 3.56 4.17 4.48
N TRP A 84 4.33 3.28 3.88
CA TRP A 84 4.29 1.88 4.22
C TRP A 84 5.69 1.29 4.26
N ARG A 85 5.88 0.35 5.18
CA ARG A 85 7.14 -0.36 5.38
C ARG A 85 6.83 -1.83 5.55
N ILE A 86 7.55 -2.66 4.85
CA ILE A 86 7.42 -4.11 4.97
C ILE A 86 8.81 -4.68 5.21
N ASN A 87 8.93 -5.51 6.26
CA ASN A 87 10.08 -6.35 6.52
C ASN A 87 9.65 -7.78 6.34
N THR A 88 10.41 -8.55 5.57
CA THR A 88 10.18 -9.96 5.35
C THR A 88 11.47 -10.71 5.61
N LEU A 89 11.42 -11.73 6.45
CA LEU A 89 12.51 -12.69 6.67
C LEU A 89 11.98 -14.07 6.33
N THR A 90 12.63 -14.73 5.40
CA THR A 90 12.35 -16.14 5.06
C THR A 90 13.57 -16.99 5.38
N VAL A 91 13.39 -18.01 6.17
CA VAL A 91 14.42 -19.02 6.44
C VAL A 91 13.93 -20.35 5.89
N GLY A 92 14.80 -21.08 5.22
CA GLY A 92 14.41 -22.33 4.61
C GLY A 92 15.52 -23.38 4.64
N VAL A 93 15.10 -24.62 4.61
CA VAL A 93 15.98 -25.78 4.44
C VAL A 93 15.47 -26.60 3.27
N HIS A 94 16.34 -26.84 2.32
CA HIS A 94 16.11 -27.77 1.23
C HIS A 94 16.95 -29.02 1.45
N PHE A 95 16.29 -30.16 1.50
CA PHE A 95 16.92 -31.47 1.76
C PHE A 95 16.60 -32.47 0.64
N PRO A 96 17.56 -32.85 -0.20
CA PRO A 96 17.39 -33.91 -1.17
C PRO A 96 17.34 -35.27 -0.45
N ILE A 97 16.22 -35.99 -0.60
CA ILE A 97 16.03 -37.32 -0.05
C ILE A 97 16.75 -38.34 -0.93
N ASN A 98 16.57 -38.24 -2.26
CA ASN A 98 17.23 -38.98 -3.28
C ASN A 98 17.34 -38.17 -4.59
N ASP A 99 17.77 -38.78 -5.70
CA ASP A 99 17.98 -38.07 -6.98
C ASP A 99 16.70 -37.53 -7.61
N ARG A 100 15.56 -38.07 -7.20
CA ARG A 100 14.24 -37.68 -7.74
C ARG A 100 13.36 -36.90 -6.74
N LEU A 101 13.65 -36.99 -5.45
CA LEU A 101 12.78 -36.45 -4.40
C LEU A 101 13.56 -35.54 -3.50
N SER A 102 13.01 -34.37 -3.26
CA SER A 102 13.51 -33.42 -2.28
C SER A 102 12.38 -32.80 -1.42
N LEU A 103 12.75 -32.36 -0.26
CA LEU A 103 11.89 -31.72 0.72
C LEU A 103 12.38 -30.30 0.98
N ARG A 104 11.45 -29.34 1.00
CA ARG A 104 11.73 -27.96 1.37
C ARG A 104 10.81 -27.55 2.52
N LEU A 105 11.42 -27.19 3.63
CA LEU A 105 10.76 -26.57 4.77
C LEU A 105 11.15 -25.09 4.80
N PHE A 106 10.19 -24.20 5.02
CA PHE A 106 10.49 -22.79 5.17
C PHE A 106 9.56 -22.13 6.19
N ASP A 107 10.07 -21.08 6.79
CA ASP A 107 9.35 -20.17 7.66
C ASP A 107 9.54 -18.74 7.15
N THR A 108 8.44 -18.04 6.94
CA THR A 108 8.42 -16.64 6.52
C THR A 108 7.74 -15.80 7.58
N TRP A 109 8.48 -14.86 8.13
CA TRP A 109 7.96 -13.83 9.00
C TRP A 109 7.89 -12.51 8.25
N GLN A 110 6.73 -11.84 8.31
CA GLN A 110 6.53 -10.54 7.69
C GLN A 110 5.89 -9.57 8.68
N LYS A 111 6.44 -8.36 8.73
CA LYS A 111 5.87 -7.24 9.48
C LYS A 111 5.66 -6.06 8.56
N GLY A 112 4.42 -5.60 8.47
CA GLY A 112 4.01 -4.42 7.74
C GLY A 112 3.58 -3.31 8.68
N ASN A 113 3.94 -2.07 8.36
CA ASN A 113 3.40 -0.87 8.97
C ASN A 113 2.92 0.02 7.84
N LEU A 114 1.63 0.35 7.86
CA LEU A 114 0.98 1.24 6.92
C LEU A 114 0.52 2.48 7.68
N PHE A 115 0.79 3.65 7.15
CA PHE A 115 0.16 4.89 7.54
C PHE A 115 -0.52 5.48 6.31
N ASP A 116 -1.84 5.43 6.32
CA ASP A 116 -2.68 5.99 5.28
C ASP A 116 -3.73 6.90 5.92
N TRP A 117 -3.65 8.18 5.64
CA TRP A 117 -4.54 9.19 6.19
C TRP A 117 -6.00 9.01 5.76
N HIS A 118 -6.28 8.30 4.65
CA HIS A 118 -7.65 8.00 4.24
C HIS A 118 -8.41 7.18 5.29
N TYR A 119 -7.69 6.44 6.12
CA TYR A 119 -8.25 5.61 7.18
C TYR A 119 -8.08 6.21 8.58
N SER A 120 -7.37 7.34 8.71
CA SER A 120 -7.17 8.02 9.98
C SER A 120 -8.49 8.62 10.48
N GLY A 121 -8.90 8.25 11.69
CA GLY A 121 -10.12 8.76 12.32
C GLY A 121 -11.40 8.00 11.96
N PHE A 122 -11.32 6.93 11.19
CA PHE A 122 -12.43 6.05 10.87
C PHE A 122 -12.36 4.72 11.64
N ASP A 123 -11.98 4.79 12.89
CA ASP A 123 -12.00 3.64 13.78
C ASP A 123 -13.46 3.16 13.98
N ASN A 124 -13.67 1.86 13.79
CA ASN A 124 -14.93 1.16 14.13
C ASN A 124 -16.12 1.36 13.19
N GLY A 125 -15.92 1.47 11.89
CA GLY A 125 -17.05 1.44 10.95
C GLY A 125 -18.10 2.52 11.20
N GLN A 126 -17.68 3.72 11.53
CA GLN A 126 -18.57 4.84 11.81
C GLN A 126 -19.44 5.17 10.59
N VAL A 127 -20.72 5.29 10.81
CA VAL A 127 -21.66 5.85 9.84
C VAL A 127 -21.78 7.34 10.09
N ILE A 128 -21.20 8.16 9.22
CA ILE A 128 -21.33 9.62 9.28
C ILE A 128 -22.34 10.03 8.20
N GLY A 129 -23.50 10.49 8.61
CA GLY A 129 -24.58 10.85 7.69
C GLY A 129 -25.16 9.60 7.00
N ARG A 130 -25.06 9.54 5.67
CA ARG A 130 -25.51 8.42 4.85
C ARG A 130 -24.37 7.59 4.24
N MET A 131 -23.13 7.87 4.64
CA MET A 131 -21.95 7.16 4.15
C MET A 131 -21.54 6.08 5.14
N VAL A 132 -21.30 4.89 4.62
CA VAL A 132 -20.68 3.78 5.37
C VAL A 132 -19.19 3.87 5.12
N TYR A 133 -18.43 4.13 6.18
CA TYR A 133 -16.97 4.03 6.13
C TYR A 133 -16.59 2.60 6.53
N THR A 134 -15.96 1.90 5.64
CA THR A 134 -15.39 0.60 5.95
C THR A 134 -14.06 0.82 6.68
N ASP A 135 -13.84 0.01 7.71
CA ASP A 135 -12.52 -0.05 8.37
C ASP A 135 -11.45 -0.37 7.33
N GLY A 136 -10.44 0.47 7.24
CA GLY A 136 -9.33 0.30 6.30
C GLY A 136 -8.40 -0.86 6.65
N GLY A 137 -8.75 -1.62 7.69
CA GLY A 137 -7.91 -2.69 8.22
C GLY A 137 -6.80 -2.18 9.13
N PRO A 138 -5.99 -3.07 9.68
CA PRO A 138 -4.94 -2.70 10.62
C PRO A 138 -3.84 -1.90 9.92
N GLU A 139 -3.47 -0.76 10.48
CA GLU A 139 -2.32 0.05 10.02
C GLU A 139 -0.99 -0.70 10.16
N SER A 140 -0.96 -1.74 10.97
CA SER A 140 0.19 -2.61 11.13
C SER A 140 -0.22 -4.06 11.30
N TYR A 141 0.57 -4.95 10.75
CA TYR A 141 0.36 -6.39 10.87
C TYR A 141 1.68 -7.15 11.09
N SER A 142 1.57 -8.31 11.66
CA SER A 142 2.64 -9.29 11.74
C SER A 142 2.08 -10.66 11.37
N VAL A 143 2.71 -11.31 10.41
CA VAL A 143 2.30 -12.62 9.89
C VAL A 143 3.48 -13.57 9.96
N ASN A 144 3.22 -14.80 10.34
CA ASN A 144 4.16 -15.90 10.24
C ASN A 144 3.52 -17.00 9.38
N MET A 145 4.27 -17.54 8.43
CA MET A 145 3.84 -18.60 7.54
C MET A 145 4.89 -19.70 7.48
N ILE A 146 4.53 -20.89 7.93
CA ILE A 146 5.36 -22.07 7.82
C ILE A 146 4.86 -22.91 6.64
N GLY A 147 5.75 -23.34 5.77
CA GLY A 147 5.42 -24.15 4.62
C GLY A 147 6.33 -25.37 4.49
N LEU A 148 5.74 -26.46 4.02
CA LEU A 148 6.42 -27.70 3.65
C LEU A 148 6.09 -28.03 2.20
N MET A 149 7.11 -28.21 1.38
CA MET A 149 6.98 -28.58 -0.02
C MET A 149 7.76 -29.85 -0.31
N MET A 150 7.19 -30.71 -1.11
CA MET A 150 7.84 -31.89 -1.65
C MET A 150 7.99 -31.70 -3.17
N GLU A 151 9.19 -31.83 -3.67
CA GLU A 151 9.53 -31.69 -5.09
C GLU A 151 9.94 -33.06 -5.65
N MET A 152 9.32 -33.45 -6.74
CA MET A 152 9.62 -34.68 -7.42
C MET A 152 10.01 -34.41 -8.89
N LYS A 153 11.15 -34.93 -9.31
CA LYS A 153 11.56 -34.92 -10.73
C LYS A 153 10.94 -36.12 -11.43
N LEU A 154 10.23 -35.83 -12.49
CA LEU A 154 9.66 -36.82 -13.40
C LEU A 154 10.69 -37.34 -14.39
#